data_5d2660a9a68ca2bf14d03e854c22f064
#
_entry.id   5d2660a9a68ca2bf14d03e854c22f064
#
_cell.length_a   1.000
_cell.length_b   1.000
_cell.length_c   1.000
_cell.angle_alpha   90.00
_cell.angle_beta   90.00
_cell.angle_gamma   90.00
#
_symmetry.space_group_name_H-M   'P 1'
#
loop_
_entity.id
_entity.type
_entity.pdbx_description
1 polymer ?
#
loop_
_entity_poly.entity_id
_entity_poly.type
_entity_poly.pdbx_seq_one_letter_code
_entity_poly.pdbx_strand_id
1 'polypeptide(L)'
;MRKKVVLLFMSFLMVLCSVRAEDTPNSRQARRIFNSAYQQVFGEEGASLHYDVNITGIYRTNGTIWYKGRKSKFVDAKMNSWNDGTTVYVVKKKKKKEVEIHNARNNKSDKYSSKFKFEPENFDYSIAEQAEGLMITLKAKKGTKGIKEVHALVKRQSYEPISVRIKIAFIWTTIKISNFHAGGITDEMLRFPKEKYKDYEFVDKR
;
A
#
# COMPACT_ATOMS: atom_id res chain seq x y z
N MET A 1 48.43 29.78 -13.13
CA MET A 1 47.83 28.66 -13.90
C MET A 1 47.34 27.52 -13.00
N ARG A 2 48.05 27.14 -11.92
CA ARG A 2 47.60 26.01 -11.05
C ARG A 2 46.23 26.17 -10.37
N LYS A 3 45.84 27.38 -9.95
CA LYS A 3 44.53 27.62 -9.29
C LYS A 3 43.33 27.47 -10.23
N LYS A 4 43.46 27.77 -11.52
CA LYS A 4 42.36 27.64 -12.52
C LYS A 4 42.10 26.17 -12.91
N VAL A 5 43.16 25.33 -12.90
CA VAL A 5 43.04 23.89 -13.19
C VAL A 5 42.35 23.16 -12.04
N VAL A 6 42.63 23.54 -10.79
CA VAL A 6 41.96 22.95 -9.60
C VAL A 6 40.49 23.31 -9.55
N LEU A 7 40.11 24.55 -9.95
CA LEU A 7 38.70 24.94 -10.02
C LEU A 7 37.95 24.19 -11.12
N LEU A 8 38.60 23.94 -12.26
CA LEU A 8 37.98 23.17 -13.36
C LEU A 8 37.78 21.69 -12.98
N PHE A 9 38.72 21.13 -12.20
CA PHE A 9 38.60 19.74 -11.72
C PHE A 9 37.51 19.58 -10.65
N MET A 10 37.37 20.59 -9.75
CA MET A 10 36.29 20.59 -8.76
C MET A 10 34.89 20.76 -9.40
N SER A 11 34.75 21.57 -10.47
CA SER A 11 33.50 21.73 -11.19
C SER A 11 33.12 20.44 -11.97
N PHE A 12 34.10 19.71 -12.48
CA PHE A 12 33.87 18.43 -13.16
C PHE A 12 33.45 17.30 -12.20
N LEU A 13 33.93 17.29 -10.95
CA LEU A 13 33.50 16.34 -9.92
C LEU A 13 32.05 16.59 -9.44
N MET A 14 31.55 17.84 -9.48
CA MET A 14 30.16 18.13 -9.09
C MET A 14 29.12 17.74 -10.14
N VAL A 15 29.50 17.56 -11.40
CA VAL A 15 28.59 17.11 -12.47
C VAL A 15 28.34 15.62 -12.42
N LEU A 16 29.21 14.83 -11.76
CA LEU A 16 29.06 13.37 -11.66
C LEU A 16 28.10 12.90 -10.54
N CYS A 17 27.61 13.83 -9.68
CA CYS A 17 26.72 13.47 -8.57
C CYS A 17 25.21 13.62 -8.86
N SER A 18 24.82 13.90 -10.10
CA SER A 18 23.40 14.02 -10.46
C SER A 18 22.88 12.83 -11.28
N VAL A 19 23.45 11.65 -11.16
CA VAL A 19 22.77 10.44 -11.64
C VAL A 19 21.56 10.24 -10.71
N ARG A 20 20.41 10.67 -11.16
CA ARG A 20 19.16 10.40 -10.45
C ARG A 20 19.08 8.89 -10.26
N ALA A 21 18.88 8.43 -9.03
CA ALA A 21 18.74 7.02 -8.68
C ALA A 21 17.66 6.29 -9.53
N GLU A 22 16.78 7.04 -10.17
CA GLU A 22 15.70 6.56 -11.05
C GLU A 22 16.19 5.89 -12.36
N ASP A 23 17.38 6.22 -12.86
CA ASP A 23 17.84 5.75 -14.18
C ASP A 23 18.80 4.54 -14.11
N THR A 24 19.06 4.01 -12.94
CA THR A 24 19.91 2.82 -12.81
C THR A 24 19.17 1.55 -13.24
N PRO A 25 19.87 0.52 -13.79
CA PRO A 25 19.28 -0.78 -14.09
C PRO A 25 18.55 -1.37 -12.87
N ASN A 26 19.10 -1.24 -11.66
CA ASN A 26 18.52 -1.69 -10.41
C ASN A 26 17.18 -0.99 -10.12
N SER A 27 17.10 0.34 -10.26
CA SER A 27 15.87 1.07 -9.98
C SER A 27 14.77 0.77 -11.02
N ARG A 28 15.12 0.61 -12.29
CA ARG A 28 14.17 0.18 -13.33
C ARG A 28 13.62 -1.22 -13.07
N GLN A 29 14.49 -2.15 -12.68
CA GLN A 29 14.07 -3.50 -12.29
C GLN A 29 13.16 -3.48 -11.07
N ALA A 30 13.52 -2.73 -10.03
CA ALA A 30 12.73 -2.57 -8.82
C ALA A 30 11.33 -2.04 -9.12
N ARG A 31 11.23 -0.97 -9.94
CA ARG A 31 9.96 -0.37 -10.34
C ARG A 31 9.10 -1.36 -11.13
N ARG A 32 9.69 -2.10 -12.08
CA ARG A 32 8.97 -3.11 -12.87
C ARG A 32 8.38 -4.20 -11.98
N ILE A 33 9.17 -4.77 -11.08
CA ILE A 33 8.72 -5.85 -10.18
C ILE A 33 7.67 -5.33 -9.19
N PHE A 34 7.88 -4.13 -8.63
CA PHE A 34 6.88 -3.50 -7.76
C PHE A 34 5.54 -3.30 -8.47
N ASN A 35 5.56 -2.78 -9.70
CA ASN A 35 4.34 -2.58 -10.49
C ASN A 35 3.65 -3.92 -10.81
N SER A 36 4.41 -4.97 -11.11
CA SER A 36 3.85 -6.31 -11.32
C SER A 36 3.16 -6.83 -10.06
N ALA A 37 3.81 -6.74 -8.89
CA ALA A 37 3.21 -7.12 -7.61
C ALA A 37 1.97 -6.27 -7.29
N TYR A 38 2.03 -4.97 -7.54
CA TYR A 38 0.92 -4.05 -7.33
C TYR A 38 -0.30 -4.40 -8.17
N GLN A 39 -0.09 -4.72 -9.47
CA GLN A 39 -1.16 -5.14 -10.38
C GLN A 39 -1.80 -6.47 -9.98
N GLN A 40 -1.03 -7.41 -9.44
CA GLN A 40 -1.60 -8.66 -8.91
C GLN A 40 -2.57 -8.41 -7.75
N VAL A 41 -2.32 -7.40 -6.91
CA VAL A 41 -3.18 -7.06 -5.76
C VAL A 41 -4.36 -6.18 -6.17
N PHE A 42 -4.09 -5.11 -6.95
CA PHE A 42 -5.06 -4.02 -7.20
C PHE A 42 -5.57 -3.97 -8.65
N GLY A 43 -5.15 -4.91 -9.49
CA GLY A 43 -5.59 -4.99 -10.90
C GLY A 43 -7.06 -5.39 -11.06
N GLU A 44 -7.50 -5.45 -12.30
CA GLU A 44 -8.90 -5.72 -12.67
C GLU A 44 -9.36 -7.15 -12.32
N GLU A 45 -8.46 -8.13 -12.35
CA GLU A 45 -8.76 -9.51 -11.94
C GLU A 45 -8.95 -9.64 -10.43
N GLY A 46 -8.43 -8.67 -9.68
CA GLY A 46 -8.49 -8.62 -8.25
C GLY A 46 -7.57 -9.62 -7.56
N ALA A 47 -7.62 -9.61 -6.23
CA ALA A 47 -6.90 -10.55 -5.38
C ALA A 47 -7.59 -10.69 -4.03
N SER A 48 -7.30 -11.81 -3.35
CA SER A 48 -7.59 -11.96 -1.92
C SER A 48 -6.30 -12.28 -1.18
N LEU A 49 -6.22 -11.84 0.08
CA LEU A 49 -5.09 -12.11 0.95
C LEU A 49 -5.51 -12.06 2.43
N HIS A 50 -4.82 -12.83 3.24
CA HIS A 50 -4.85 -12.67 4.69
C HIS A 50 -3.68 -11.76 5.11
N TYR A 51 -3.96 -10.81 5.99
CA TYR A 51 -2.95 -9.88 6.50
C TYR A 51 -2.85 -9.99 8.03
N ASP A 52 -1.64 -9.80 8.54
CA ASP A 52 -1.34 -9.55 9.95
C ASP A 52 -0.60 -8.20 10.04
N VAL A 53 -1.24 -7.22 10.67
CA VAL A 53 -0.70 -5.88 10.86
C VAL A 53 -0.17 -5.74 12.27
N ASN A 54 1.07 -5.29 12.38
CA ASN A 54 1.70 -4.93 13.64
C ASN A 54 2.29 -3.51 13.55
N ILE A 55 1.70 -2.59 14.30
CA ILE A 55 2.29 -1.28 14.57
C ILE A 55 2.94 -1.39 15.96
N THR A 56 4.25 -1.44 15.99
CA THR A 56 5.06 -1.73 17.19
C THR A 56 4.59 -0.96 18.41
N GLY A 57 4.13 -1.68 19.44
CA GLY A 57 3.68 -1.10 20.70
C GLY A 57 2.32 -0.38 20.68
N ILE A 58 1.66 -0.25 19.51
CA ILE A 58 0.44 0.56 19.37
C ILE A 58 -0.78 -0.29 19.01
N TYR A 59 -0.68 -1.16 17.99
CA TYR A 59 -1.85 -1.82 17.42
C TYR A 59 -1.49 -3.13 16.72
N ARG A 60 -2.31 -4.16 16.95
CA ARG A 60 -2.29 -5.44 16.24
C ARG A 60 -3.66 -5.76 15.71
N THR A 61 -3.73 -6.22 14.47
CA THR A 61 -4.94 -6.81 13.89
C THR A 61 -4.58 -7.77 12.77
N ASN A 62 -5.46 -8.70 12.49
CA ASN A 62 -5.39 -9.57 11.34
C ASN A 62 -6.77 -9.72 10.71
N GLY A 63 -6.80 -10.14 9.46
CA GLY A 63 -8.04 -10.32 8.74
C GLY A 63 -7.82 -10.73 7.30
N THR A 64 -8.91 -10.78 6.55
CA THR A 64 -8.87 -11.07 5.13
C THR A 64 -9.42 -9.90 4.34
N ILE A 65 -8.78 -9.59 3.24
CA ILE A 65 -9.22 -8.55 2.32
C ILE A 65 -9.30 -9.11 0.91
N TRP A 66 -10.29 -8.63 0.17
CA TRP A 66 -10.52 -8.88 -1.24
C TRP A 66 -10.50 -7.55 -1.97
N TYR A 67 -9.74 -7.47 -3.05
CA TYR A 67 -9.64 -6.28 -3.90
C TYR A 67 -10.06 -6.62 -5.33
N LYS A 68 -10.69 -5.65 -6.03
CA LYS A 68 -10.88 -5.66 -7.48
C LYS A 68 -11.02 -4.21 -7.96
N GLY A 69 -9.98 -3.71 -8.60
CA GLY A 69 -9.92 -2.31 -9.00
C GLY A 69 -10.12 -1.37 -7.81
N ARG A 70 -11.21 -0.60 -7.82
CA ARG A 70 -11.56 0.34 -6.72
C ARG A 70 -12.43 -0.29 -5.63
N LYS A 71 -12.91 -1.50 -5.84
CA LYS A 71 -13.78 -2.21 -4.90
C LYS A 71 -12.97 -3.02 -3.92
N SER A 72 -13.47 -3.16 -2.71
CA SER A 72 -12.85 -4.01 -1.70
C SER A 72 -13.84 -4.51 -0.67
N LYS A 73 -13.52 -5.66 -0.10
CA LYS A 73 -14.19 -6.20 1.08
C LYS A 73 -13.12 -6.53 2.12
N PHE A 74 -13.39 -6.15 3.33
CA PHE A 74 -12.47 -6.29 4.45
C PHE A 74 -13.20 -6.96 5.62
N VAL A 75 -12.58 -7.98 6.19
CA VAL A 75 -13.13 -8.74 7.31
C VAL A 75 -12.05 -8.98 8.35
N ASP A 76 -12.20 -8.41 9.53
CA ASP A 76 -11.33 -8.68 10.67
C ASP A 76 -12.12 -8.95 11.98
N ALA A 77 -11.41 -9.11 13.09
CA ALA A 77 -12.02 -9.35 14.39
C ALA A 77 -12.84 -8.15 14.93
N LYS A 78 -12.58 -6.92 14.46
CA LYS A 78 -13.17 -5.69 14.97
C LYS A 78 -14.26 -5.13 14.09
N MET A 79 -14.13 -5.28 12.76
CA MET A 79 -15.08 -4.73 11.81
C MET A 79 -15.12 -5.51 10.50
N ASN A 80 -16.20 -5.34 9.77
CA ASN A 80 -16.32 -5.69 8.37
C ASN A 80 -16.58 -4.42 7.58
N SER A 81 -16.00 -4.29 6.38
CA SER A 81 -16.33 -3.20 5.47
C SER A 81 -16.45 -3.67 4.03
N TRP A 82 -17.25 -2.95 3.27
CA TRP A 82 -17.48 -3.17 1.85
C TRP A 82 -17.38 -1.82 1.15
N ASN A 83 -16.51 -1.73 0.17
CA ASN A 83 -16.34 -0.56 -0.70
C ASN A 83 -16.73 -0.96 -2.12
N ASP A 84 -17.77 -0.36 -2.65
CA ASP A 84 -18.25 -0.60 -4.03
C ASP A 84 -17.61 0.35 -5.07
N GLY A 85 -16.65 1.20 -4.65
CA GLY A 85 -15.99 2.22 -5.45
C GLY A 85 -16.63 3.61 -5.32
N THR A 86 -17.83 3.70 -4.74
CA THR A 86 -18.58 4.94 -4.50
C THR A 86 -18.95 5.10 -3.03
N THR A 87 -19.42 4.04 -2.43
CA THR A 87 -19.91 3.97 -1.05
C THR A 87 -19.12 2.94 -0.25
N VAL A 88 -18.81 3.27 0.99
CA VAL A 88 -18.22 2.34 1.95
C VAL A 88 -19.21 2.06 3.07
N TYR A 89 -19.55 0.80 3.26
CA TYR A 89 -20.35 0.29 4.37
C TYR A 89 -19.40 -0.27 5.44
N VAL A 90 -19.55 0.16 6.69
CA VAL A 90 -18.73 -0.28 7.82
C VAL A 90 -19.59 -0.81 8.95
N VAL A 91 -19.34 -2.05 9.36
CA VAL A 91 -20.01 -2.72 10.49
C VAL A 91 -18.97 -2.99 11.58
N LYS A 92 -19.06 -2.30 12.73
CA LYS A 92 -18.17 -2.48 13.87
C LYS A 92 -18.72 -3.55 14.81
N LYS A 93 -18.01 -4.66 14.98
CA LYS A 93 -18.49 -5.87 15.69
C LYS A 93 -18.75 -5.67 17.19
N LYS A 94 -18.12 -4.66 17.83
CA LYS A 94 -18.26 -4.36 19.27
C LYS A 94 -19.18 -3.19 19.59
N LYS A 95 -19.80 -2.59 18.58
CA LYS A 95 -20.77 -1.48 18.77
C LYS A 95 -22.21 -1.98 18.61
N LYS A 96 -23.17 -1.07 18.87
CA LYS A 96 -24.60 -1.29 18.58
C LYS A 96 -24.77 -1.82 17.15
N LYS A 97 -25.91 -2.47 16.86
CA LYS A 97 -26.30 -2.92 15.51
C LYS A 97 -26.39 -1.71 14.55
N GLU A 98 -25.26 -1.24 14.05
CA GLU A 98 -25.12 -0.03 13.24
C GLU A 98 -24.29 -0.33 11.99
N VAL A 99 -24.75 0.15 10.85
CA VAL A 99 -24.03 0.20 9.58
C VAL A 99 -23.70 1.66 9.28
N GLU A 100 -22.45 2.05 9.39
CA GLU A 100 -22.00 3.37 8.98
C GLU A 100 -21.83 3.42 7.45
N ILE A 101 -22.36 4.47 6.80
CA ILE A 101 -22.24 4.70 5.35
C ILE A 101 -21.30 5.88 5.14
N HIS A 102 -20.26 5.69 4.35
CA HIS A 102 -19.27 6.71 4.03
C HIS A 102 -19.12 6.88 2.51
N ASN A 103 -18.62 8.03 2.06
CA ASN A 103 -18.28 8.24 0.67
C ASN A 103 -16.86 7.68 0.39
N ALA A 104 -16.71 6.81 -0.61
CA ALA A 104 -15.41 6.23 -0.98
C ALA A 104 -14.39 7.27 -1.48
N ARG A 105 -14.84 8.41 -2.03
CA ARG A 105 -13.97 9.47 -2.59
C ARG A 105 -13.60 10.56 -1.59
N ASN A 106 -14.43 10.81 -0.57
CA ASN A 106 -14.31 11.94 0.35
C ASN A 106 -14.22 11.47 1.79
N ASN A 107 -13.33 10.53 2.08
CA ASN A 107 -13.16 10.08 3.45
C ASN A 107 -12.44 11.15 4.30
N LYS A 108 -13.12 12.32 4.51
CA LYS A 108 -12.64 13.34 5.47
C LYS A 108 -12.54 12.81 6.90
N SER A 109 -13.26 11.73 7.21
CA SER A 109 -13.18 11.04 8.50
C SER A 109 -11.95 10.14 8.59
N ASP A 110 -11.35 9.75 7.48
CA ASP A 110 -10.17 8.92 7.44
C ASP A 110 -8.91 9.81 7.40
N LYS A 111 -8.61 10.41 8.56
CA LYS A 111 -7.33 11.11 8.80
C LYS A 111 -6.11 10.23 8.51
N TYR A 112 -6.33 8.93 8.35
CA TYR A 112 -5.29 7.94 8.05
C TYR A 112 -5.15 7.72 6.55
N SER A 113 -6.23 7.58 5.76
CA SER A 113 -6.13 7.32 4.31
C SER A 113 -5.50 8.47 3.55
N SER A 114 -5.77 9.72 3.93
CA SER A 114 -5.10 10.89 3.33
C SER A 114 -3.60 10.95 3.59
N LYS A 115 -3.13 10.33 4.69
CA LYS A 115 -1.70 10.18 5.01
C LYS A 115 -1.04 9.02 4.26
N PHE A 116 -1.84 8.11 3.71
CA PHE A 116 -1.39 6.94 2.95
C PHE A 116 -1.48 7.14 1.44
N LYS A 117 -1.67 8.37 0.97
CA LYS A 117 -1.65 8.66 -0.47
C LYS A 117 -0.30 8.23 -1.01
N PHE A 118 -0.31 7.18 -1.81
CA PHE A 118 0.85 6.62 -2.46
C PHE A 118 0.88 7.10 -3.92
N GLU A 119 1.92 7.85 -4.26
CA GLU A 119 2.20 8.34 -5.60
C GLU A 119 3.54 7.76 -6.03
N PRO A 120 3.55 6.69 -6.86
CA PRO A 120 4.76 5.93 -7.19
C PRO A 120 5.94 6.77 -7.69
N GLU A 121 5.68 7.83 -8.42
CA GLU A 121 6.65 8.77 -9.00
C GLU A 121 7.40 9.61 -7.95
N ASN A 122 6.85 9.72 -6.76
CA ASN A 122 7.47 10.44 -5.64
C ASN A 122 8.49 9.60 -4.86
N PHE A 123 8.87 8.43 -5.37
CA PHE A 123 9.80 7.53 -4.71
C PHE A 123 10.97 7.16 -5.61
N ASP A 124 12.14 6.99 -5.01
CA ASP A 124 13.29 6.31 -5.58
C ASP A 124 13.19 4.82 -5.25
N TYR A 125 13.48 3.99 -6.24
CA TYR A 125 13.34 2.54 -6.16
C TYR A 125 14.70 1.87 -6.11
N SER A 126 14.80 0.81 -5.30
CA SER A 126 15.93 -0.12 -5.34
C SER A 126 15.46 -1.53 -5.03
N ILE A 127 16.22 -2.53 -5.48
CA ILE A 127 15.96 -3.94 -5.24
C ILE A 127 17.20 -4.64 -4.75
N ALA A 128 17.01 -5.57 -3.81
CA ALA A 128 18.05 -6.47 -3.31
C ALA A 128 17.48 -7.88 -3.12
N GLU A 129 18.31 -8.88 -3.32
CA GLU A 129 17.95 -10.24 -3.00
C GLU A 129 18.04 -10.49 -1.50
N GLN A 130 17.10 -11.27 -0.97
CA GLN A 130 17.08 -11.75 0.40
C GLN A 130 16.78 -13.26 0.43
N ALA A 131 17.01 -13.93 1.55
CA ALA A 131 16.75 -15.36 1.68
C ALA A 131 15.31 -15.74 1.28
N GLU A 132 14.33 -14.94 1.69
CA GLU A 132 12.91 -15.20 1.48
C GLU A 132 12.35 -14.72 0.13
N GLY A 133 13.08 -13.87 -0.62
CA GLY A 133 12.58 -13.30 -1.88
C GLY A 133 13.35 -12.09 -2.38
N LEU A 134 12.66 -11.21 -3.08
CA LEU A 134 13.18 -9.93 -3.55
C LEU A 134 12.64 -8.81 -2.66
N MET A 135 13.54 -8.03 -2.05
CA MET A 135 13.20 -6.84 -1.28
C MET A 135 13.24 -5.63 -2.18
N ILE A 136 12.09 -5.02 -2.41
CA ILE A 136 11.96 -3.74 -3.12
C ILE A 136 11.84 -2.65 -2.08
N THR A 137 12.75 -1.68 -2.13
CA THR A 137 12.76 -0.51 -1.25
C THR A 137 12.38 0.72 -2.03
N LEU A 138 11.37 1.45 -1.54
CA LEU A 138 10.94 2.74 -2.04
C LEU A 138 11.27 3.79 -1.00
N LYS A 139 12.08 4.80 -1.34
CA LYS A 139 12.41 5.94 -0.49
C LYS A 139 11.77 7.20 -1.05
N ALA A 140 11.04 7.93 -0.21
CA ALA A 140 10.38 9.16 -0.60
C ALA A 140 11.41 10.23 -0.99
N LYS A 141 11.20 10.86 -2.15
CA LYS A 141 11.97 12.00 -2.62
C LYS A 141 11.82 13.18 -1.65
N LYS A 142 12.77 14.10 -1.67
CA LYS A 142 12.74 15.32 -0.83
C LYS A 142 11.43 16.10 -1.05
N GLY A 143 10.77 16.47 0.03
CA GLY A 143 9.49 17.20 -0.02
C GLY A 143 8.24 16.34 -0.03
N THR A 144 8.33 15.02 -0.28
CA THR A 144 7.19 14.10 -0.24
C THR A 144 6.59 14.05 1.17
N LYS A 145 5.27 14.27 1.25
CA LYS A 145 4.49 14.17 2.50
C LYS A 145 3.98 12.74 2.70
N GLY A 146 3.65 12.37 3.93
CA GLY A 146 3.06 11.09 4.27
C GLY A 146 4.08 9.95 4.38
N ILE A 147 4.00 8.96 3.50
CA ILE A 147 4.88 7.79 3.50
C ILE A 147 6.32 8.21 3.19
N LYS A 148 7.26 7.77 4.04
CA LYS A 148 8.68 8.08 3.90
C LYS A 148 9.49 6.95 3.28
N GLU A 149 9.08 5.71 3.56
CA GLU A 149 9.77 4.54 3.06
C GLU A 149 8.82 3.35 3.01
N VAL A 150 8.98 2.50 1.99
CA VAL A 150 8.26 1.23 1.84
C VAL A 150 9.28 0.14 1.56
N HIS A 151 9.16 -0.98 2.27
CA HIS A 151 9.87 -2.21 1.99
C HIS A 151 8.85 -3.26 1.59
N ALA A 152 8.84 -3.68 0.34
CA ALA A 152 7.97 -4.72 -0.19
C ALA A 152 8.80 -5.98 -0.45
N LEU A 153 8.56 -7.04 0.31
CA LEU A 153 9.15 -8.35 0.07
C LEU A 153 8.20 -9.15 -0.81
N VAL A 154 8.71 -9.66 -1.92
CA VAL A 154 7.94 -10.46 -2.90
C VAL A 154 8.65 -11.77 -3.23
N LYS A 155 7.91 -12.78 -3.67
CA LYS A 155 8.49 -14.03 -4.19
C LYS A 155 9.34 -13.76 -5.44
N ARG A 156 10.44 -14.52 -5.63
CA ARG A 156 11.39 -14.27 -6.75
C ARG A 156 10.79 -14.47 -8.12
N GLN A 157 9.95 -15.46 -8.31
CA GLN A 157 9.44 -15.87 -9.62
C GLN A 157 8.06 -15.26 -9.90
N SER A 158 7.12 -15.41 -8.98
CA SER A 158 5.74 -14.97 -9.17
C SER A 158 5.50 -13.51 -8.81
N TYR A 159 6.44 -12.87 -8.09
CA TYR A 159 6.30 -11.52 -7.52
C TYR A 159 5.09 -11.35 -6.58
N GLU A 160 4.53 -12.47 -6.11
CA GLU A 160 3.47 -12.42 -5.09
C GLU A 160 3.99 -11.75 -3.81
N PRO A 161 3.17 -10.89 -3.18
CA PRO A 161 3.58 -10.19 -1.97
C PRO A 161 3.70 -11.16 -0.77
N ILE A 162 4.80 -11.04 -0.02
CA ILE A 162 5.05 -11.76 1.24
C ILE A 162 4.82 -10.83 2.43
N SER A 163 5.35 -9.62 2.34
CA SER A 163 5.16 -8.61 3.38
C SER A 163 5.40 -7.21 2.86
N VAL A 164 4.79 -6.23 3.53
CA VAL A 164 5.04 -4.81 3.28
C VAL A 164 5.32 -4.12 4.61
N ARG A 165 6.39 -3.34 4.68
CA ARG A 165 6.69 -2.45 5.79
C ARG A 165 6.61 -1.01 5.31
N ILE A 166 5.87 -0.18 6.02
CA ILE A 166 5.62 1.21 5.66
C ILE A 166 6.07 2.11 6.80
N LYS A 167 6.88 3.12 6.47
CA LYS A 167 7.32 4.16 7.39
C LYS A 167 6.56 5.45 7.18
N ILE A 168 5.88 5.92 8.23
CA ILE A 168 5.21 7.22 8.26
C ILE A 168 5.81 8.00 9.41
N ALA A 169 6.39 9.16 9.11
CA ALA A 169 7.23 9.89 10.05
C ALA A 169 8.35 8.96 10.59
N PHE A 170 8.30 8.61 11.87
CA PHE A 170 9.28 7.70 12.53
C PHE A 170 8.68 6.33 12.87
N ILE A 171 7.40 6.09 12.58
CA ILE A 171 6.70 4.85 12.93
C ILE A 171 6.74 3.86 11.77
N TRP A 172 7.16 2.63 12.06
CA TRP A 172 7.05 1.51 11.13
C TRP A 172 5.80 0.69 11.38
N THR A 173 5.08 0.42 10.30
CA THR A 173 3.98 -0.56 10.27
C THR A 173 4.43 -1.75 9.44
N THR A 174 4.31 -2.95 9.99
CA THR A 174 4.58 -4.20 9.27
C THR A 174 3.27 -4.90 8.96
N ILE A 175 3.09 -5.28 7.71
CA ILE A 175 1.96 -6.06 7.20
C ILE A 175 2.54 -7.35 6.66
N LYS A 176 2.31 -8.46 7.34
CA LYS A 176 2.62 -9.80 6.81
C LYS A 176 1.44 -10.27 5.96
N ILE A 177 1.73 -10.91 4.85
CA ILE A 177 0.74 -11.38 3.89
C ILE A 177 0.83 -12.90 3.78
N SER A 178 -0.31 -13.54 3.85
CA SER A 178 -0.46 -15.00 3.67
C SER A 178 -1.73 -15.30 2.89
N ASN A 179 -1.86 -16.54 2.42
CA ASN A 179 -3.02 -16.99 1.64
C ASN A 179 -3.35 -16.02 0.49
N PHE A 180 -2.29 -15.55 -0.20
CA PHE A 180 -2.45 -14.68 -1.37
C PHE A 180 -2.98 -15.51 -2.54
N HIS A 181 -4.04 -15.00 -3.18
CA HIS A 181 -4.62 -15.55 -4.41
C HIS A 181 -4.89 -14.39 -5.36
N ALA A 182 -4.20 -14.40 -6.50
CA ALA A 182 -4.43 -13.44 -7.59
C ALA A 182 -5.63 -13.88 -8.43
N GLY A 183 -6.47 -12.94 -8.81
CA GLY A 183 -7.64 -13.18 -9.67
C GLY A 183 -8.84 -13.81 -8.96
N GLY A 184 -9.87 -14.15 -9.75
CA GLY A 184 -11.06 -14.86 -9.29
C GLY A 184 -12.03 -14.04 -8.42
N ILE A 185 -11.82 -12.72 -8.28
CA ILE A 185 -12.69 -11.88 -7.46
C ILE A 185 -13.88 -11.40 -8.30
N THR A 186 -15.08 -11.79 -7.90
CA THR A 186 -16.33 -11.37 -8.53
C THR A 186 -16.94 -10.15 -7.81
N ASP A 187 -17.75 -9.39 -8.52
CA ASP A 187 -18.48 -8.26 -7.94
C ASP A 187 -19.47 -8.70 -6.85
N GLU A 188 -20.02 -9.91 -6.97
CA GLU A 188 -20.90 -10.51 -5.96
C GLU A 188 -20.18 -10.70 -4.61
N MET A 189 -18.93 -11.16 -4.64
CA MET A 189 -18.11 -11.33 -3.43
C MET A 189 -17.86 -10.02 -2.68
N LEU A 190 -17.87 -8.89 -3.41
CA LEU A 190 -17.62 -7.54 -2.88
C LEU A 190 -18.89 -6.78 -2.52
N ARG A 191 -20.08 -7.32 -2.84
CA ARG A 191 -21.36 -6.66 -2.58
C ARG A 191 -21.67 -6.62 -1.09
N PHE A 192 -22.17 -5.47 -0.61
CA PHE A 192 -22.68 -5.36 0.75
C PHE A 192 -23.94 -6.20 0.93
N PRO A 193 -23.98 -7.17 1.87
CA PRO A 193 -25.11 -8.09 2.04
C PRO A 193 -26.22 -7.44 2.88
N LYS A 194 -27.06 -6.60 2.27
CA LYS A 194 -28.11 -5.81 2.94
C LYS A 194 -29.03 -6.67 3.79
N GLU A 195 -29.46 -7.83 3.30
CA GLU A 195 -30.38 -8.73 4.01
C GLU A 195 -29.80 -9.23 5.35
N LYS A 196 -28.49 -9.46 5.40
CA LYS A 196 -27.78 -9.85 6.64
C LYS A 196 -27.85 -8.77 7.72
N TYR A 197 -28.00 -7.52 7.32
CA TYR A 197 -27.97 -6.35 8.20
C TYR A 197 -29.30 -5.58 8.23
N LYS A 198 -30.43 -6.19 7.83
CA LYS A 198 -31.75 -5.54 7.79
C LYS A 198 -32.20 -4.98 9.13
N ASP A 199 -31.80 -5.62 10.25
CA ASP A 199 -32.13 -5.21 11.62
C ASP A 199 -31.12 -4.24 12.24
N TYR A 200 -30.21 -3.67 11.42
CA TYR A 200 -29.21 -2.69 11.83
C TYR A 200 -29.67 -1.28 11.48
N GLU A 201 -29.33 -0.32 12.31
CA GLU A 201 -29.50 1.10 12.01
C GLU A 201 -28.46 1.53 10.95
N PHE A 202 -28.95 2.17 9.88
CA PHE A 202 -28.09 2.69 8.82
C PHE A 202 -27.82 4.17 9.09
N VAL A 203 -26.57 4.50 9.45
CA VAL A 203 -26.11 5.85 9.78
C VAL A 203 -25.32 6.44 8.62
N ASP A 204 -25.90 7.42 7.94
CA ASP A 204 -25.22 8.14 6.85
C ASP A 204 -24.21 9.15 7.40
N LYS A 205 -22.94 8.97 7.03
CA LYS A 205 -21.79 9.84 7.40
C LYS A 205 -21.07 10.44 6.20
N ARG A 206 -21.73 10.45 5.03
CA ARG A 206 -21.19 11.00 3.79
C ARG A 206 -21.09 12.52 3.77
#